data_2f43c3bdaddccb73d1e9b58a3e49426a
#
_entry.id   2f43c3bdaddccb73d1e9b58a3e49426a
#
_cell.length_a   1.000
_cell.length_b   1.000
_cell.length_c   1.000
_cell.angle_alpha   90.00
_cell.angle_beta   90.00
_cell.angle_gamma   90.00
#
_symmetry.space_group_name_H-M   'P 1'
#
loop_
_entity.id
_entity.type
_entity.pdbx_description
1 polymer ?
#
loop_
_entity_poly.entity_id
_entity_poly.type
_entity_poly.pdbx_seq_one_letter_code
_entity_poly.pdbx_strand_id
1 'polypeptide(L)'
;MVPTIDGKLHHFTNAGLYNGLFTLYDAETHTLWNHVTGEAEYGPLVGRTLGPPGNQLQMNVKQALEQDPKTEIAISDRVYFAGGKQFGTAGGIGAGRGRGQGAANQGPGGPNPDAVMSDRFVGTLGTEDQRRPRMELGLGVWTATTRRYYPVARIREHGGAFLDRLDGWAVLIYIDPESNTPAALFVKAASAKMQDKDVVLDNGSAVRSGVFMDREGKRLAMDRPQQIFTRWYGFALTFPGGEVFGQ
;
A
#
# COMPACT_ATOMS: atom_id res chain seq x y z
N MET A 1 -8.92 5.88 11.76
CA MET A 1 -10.22 5.22 11.50
C MET A 1 -10.75 4.76 12.84
N VAL A 2 -11.98 5.07 13.16
CA VAL A 2 -12.62 4.62 14.41
C VAL A 2 -13.79 3.73 13.96
N PRO A 3 -13.58 2.43 13.81
CA PRO A 3 -14.60 1.56 13.27
C PRO A 3 -15.70 1.34 14.28
N THR A 4 -16.91 1.28 13.76
CA THR A 4 -18.12 0.91 14.50
C THR A 4 -18.52 -0.51 14.10
N ILE A 5 -18.61 -1.41 15.07
CA ILE A 5 -19.04 -2.79 14.86
C ILE A 5 -20.36 -2.97 15.63
N ASP A 6 -21.43 -3.39 14.94
CA ASP A 6 -22.77 -3.53 15.51
C ASP A 6 -23.27 -2.27 16.25
N GLY A 7 -22.96 -1.08 15.69
CA GLY A 7 -23.36 0.20 16.25
C GLY A 7 -22.53 0.67 17.47
N LYS A 8 -21.50 -0.08 17.86
CA LYS A 8 -20.60 0.26 18.96
C LYS A 8 -19.24 0.68 18.43
N LEU A 9 -18.68 1.73 19.02
CA LEU A 9 -17.32 2.17 18.76
C LEU A 9 -16.32 1.17 19.32
N HIS A 10 -15.32 0.79 18.52
CA HIS A 10 -14.25 -0.10 18.92
C HIS A 10 -12.89 0.61 18.88
N HIS A 11 -12.03 0.31 19.84
CA HIS A 11 -10.69 0.87 19.95
C HIS A 11 -9.64 -0.16 19.53
N PHE A 12 -8.83 0.23 18.55
CA PHE A 12 -7.82 -0.64 17.98
C PHE A 12 -6.42 -0.22 18.38
N THR A 13 -5.60 -1.20 18.74
CA THR A 13 -4.17 -1.05 19.01
C THR A 13 -3.37 -2.05 18.17
N ASN A 14 -2.06 -1.84 18.11
CA ASN A 14 -1.16 -2.79 17.44
C ASN A 14 -0.89 -3.97 18.39
N ALA A 15 -1.24 -5.19 17.96
CA ALA A 15 -0.97 -6.42 18.70
C ALA A 15 0.41 -7.02 18.40
N GLY A 16 1.10 -6.56 17.36
CA GLY A 16 2.37 -7.12 16.92
C GLY A 16 2.39 -7.50 15.45
N LEU A 17 3.20 -8.48 15.09
CA LEU A 17 3.36 -8.95 13.72
C LEU A 17 2.89 -10.40 13.59
N TYR A 18 2.07 -10.64 12.60
CA TYR A 18 1.72 -11.97 12.09
C TYR A 18 1.94 -11.97 10.58
N ASN A 19 2.64 -12.96 10.06
CA ASN A 19 3.06 -13.00 8.66
C ASN A 19 3.81 -11.73 8.20
N GLY A 20 4.60 -11.10 9.10
CA GLY A 20 5.29 -9.86 8.80
C GLY A 20 4.39 -8.63 8.66
N LEU A 21 3.09 -8.78 8.90
CA LEU A 21 2.08 -7.72 8.83
C LEU A 21 1.60 -7.33 10.22
N PHE A 22 1.26 -6.07 10.39
CA PHE A 22 0.64 -5.62 11.64
C PHE A 22 -0.71 -6.27 11.86
N THR A 23 -0.92 -6.78 13.05
CA THR A 23 -2.22 -7.26 13.50
C THR A 23 -2.84 -6.23 14.42
N LEU A 24 -4.08 -5.86 14.16
CA LEU A 24 -4.82 -4.95 15.00
C LEU A 24 -5.54 -5.73 16.12
N TYR A 25 -5.47 -5.23 17.32
CA TYR A 25 -6.17 -5.76 18.48
C TYR A 25 -7.36 -4.86 18.83
N ASP A 26 -8.53 -5.44 18.89
CA ASP A 26 -9.77 -4.80 19.32
C ASP A 26 -9.92 -4.95 20.84
N ALA A 27 -9.92 -3.84 21.54
CA ALA A 27 -9.97 -3.80 23.00
C ALA A 27 -11.32 -4.27 23.58
N GLU A 28 -12.42 -4.11 22.85
CA GLU A 28 -13.77 -4.43 23.29
C GLU A 28 -14.08 -5.93 23.22
N THR A 29 -13.55 -6.60 22.20
CA THR A 29 -13.83 -8.03 21.94
C THR A 29 -12.62 -8.93 22.06
N HIS A 30 -11.42 -8.37 22.21
CA HIS A 30 -10.16 -9.11 22.17
C HIS A 30 -9.93 -9.87 20.86
N THR A 31 -10.52 -9.38 19.76
CA THR A 31 -10.36 -9.95 18.42
C THR A 31 -9.12 -9.39 17.75
N LEU A 32 -8.41 -10.22 16.99
CA LEU A 32 -7.30 -9.82 16.15
C LEU A 32 -7.76 -9.69 14.69
N TRP A 33 -7.35 -8.59 14.06
CA TRP A 33 -7.80 -8.21 12.73
C TRP A 33 -6.62 -7.98 11.79
N ASN A 34 -6.79 -8.43 10.55
CA ASN A 34 -5.87 -8.11 9.47
C ASN A 34 -6.03 -6.63 9.08
N HIS A 35 -4.96 -5.86 9.14
CA HIS A 35 -5.03 -4.43 8.82
C HIS A 35 -5.15 -4.13 7.31
N VAL A 36 -4.83 -5.11 6.45
CA VAL A 36 -4.93 -4.96 4.99
C VAL A 36 -6.34 -5.28 4.50
N THR A 37 -6.90 -6.39 4.94
CA THR A 37 -8.21 -6.87 4.49
C THR A 37 -9.37 -6.41 5.36
N GLY A 38 -9.11 -6.04 6.61
CA GLY A 38 -10.13 -5.74 7.61
C GLY A 38 -10.86 -6.97 8.13
N GLU A 39 -10.34 -8.17 7.89
CA GLU A 39 -10.94 -9.42 8.35
C GLU A 39 -10.51 -9.77 9.78
N ALA A 40 -11.43 -10.29 10.56
CA ALA A 40 -11.16 -10.85 11.87
C ALA A 40 -10.51 -12.24 11.73
N GLU A 41 -9.25 -12.37 12.13
CA GLU A 41 -8.48 -13.61 11.98
C GLU A 41 -8.53 -14.50 13.23
N TYR A 42 -8.60 -13.89 14.41
CA TYR A 42 -8.61 -14.62 15.69
C TYR A 42 -9.53 -13.94 16.70
N GLY A 43 -10.21 -14.72 17.52
CA GLY A 43 -11.05 -14.23 18.61
C GLY A 43 -12.54 -14.37 18.35
N PRO A 44 -13.39 -13.73 19.18
CA PRO A 44 -14.85 -13.92 19.14
C PRO A 44 -15.52 -13.50 17.84
N LEU A 45 -14.92 -12.61 17.06
CA LEU A 45 -15.50 -12.08 15.82
C LEU A 45 -14.90 -12.70 14.55
N VAL A 46 -14.19 -13.83 14.65
CA VAL A 46 -13.62 -14.52 13.47
C VAL A 46 -14.66 -14.68 12.36
N GLY A 47 -14.26 -14.38 11.12
CA GLY A 47 -15.14 -14.39 9.95
C GLY A 47 -15.92 -13.10 9.72
N ARG A 48 -15.84 -12.13 10.64
CA ARG A 48 -16.40 -10.78 10.45
C ARG A 48 -15.39 -9.91 9.68
N THR A 49 -15.90 -8.86 9.06
CA THR A 49 -15.07 -7.83 8.38
C THR A 49 -15.45 -6.44 8.86
N LEU A 50 -14.49 -5.54 8.93
CA LEU A 50 -14.70 -4.11 9.19
C LEU A 50 -15.35 -3.38 8.01
N GLY A 51 -15.75 -4.11 6.98
CA GLY A 51 -16.21 -3.58 5.71
C GLY A 51 -15.03 -3.41 4.73
N PRO A 52 -15.30 -2.98 3.49
CA PRO A 52 -14.24 -2.79 2.51
C PRO A 52 -13.24 -1.75 3.05
N PRO A 53 -11.96 -2.11 3.17
CA PRO A 53 -10.95 -1.15 3.58
C PRO A 53 -10.92 -0.01 2.57
N GLY A 54 -10.79 1.22 3.06
CA GLY A 54 -10.53 2.36 2.18
C GLY A 54 -9.21 2.15 1.44
N ASN A 55 -9.15 2.59 0.18
CA ASN A 55 -7.92 2.53 -0.59
C ASN A 55 -6.79 3.29 0.11
N GLN A 56 -5.69 2.60 0.38
CA GLN A 56 -4.48 3.19 0.94
C GLN A 56 -3.63 3.73 -0.22
N LEU A 57 -3.79 5.01 -0.53
CA LEU A 57 -3.00 5.67 -1.55
C LEU A 57 -1.79 6.35 -0.91
N GLN A 58 -0.63 6.12 -1.48
CA GLN A 58 0.57 6.87 -1.12
C GLN A 58 0.74 8.04 -2.10
N MET A 59 0.67 9.24 -1.56
CA MET A 59 0.77 10.48 -2.35
C MET A 59 1.43 11.57 -1.50
N ASN A 60 1.88 12.64 -2.14
CA ASN A 60 2.35 13.80 -1.39
C ASN A 60 1.17 14.68 -0.91
N VAL A 61 1.45 15.57 0.05
CA VAL A 61 0.43 16.45 0.66
C VAL A 61 -0.26 17.32 -0.39
N LYS A 62 0.49 17.84 -1.38
CA LYS A 62 -0.07 18.66 -2.45
C LYS A 62 -1.12 17.88 -3.23
N GLN A 63 -0.81 16.65 -3.65
CA GLN A 63 -1.75 15.78 -4.35
C GLN A 63 -3.00 15.46 -3.53
N ALA A 64 -2.84 15.20 -2.21
CA ALA A 64 -3.98 14.96 -1.33
C ALA A 64 -4.93 16.16 -1.30
N LEU A 65 -4.40 17.38 -1.18
CA LEU A 65 -5.18 18.61 -1.20
C LEU A 65 -5.78 18.92 -2.59
N GLU A 66 -5.11 18.54 -3.66
CA GLU A 66 -5.66 18.66 -5.02
C GLU A 66 -6.80 17.66 -5.26
N GLN A 67 -6.71 16.45 -4.70
CA GLN A 67 -7.78 15.45 -4.77
C GLN A 67 -9.01 15.87 -3.96
N ASP A 68 -8.79 16.28 -2.71
CA ASP A 68 -9.83 16.79 -1.84
C ASP A 68 -9.31 18.00 -1.05
N PRO A 69 -9.73 19.23 -1.40
CA PRO A 69 -9.35 20.44 -0.67
C PRO A 69 -9.76 20.46 0.81
N LYS A 70 -10.65 19.56 1.22
CA LYS A 70 -11.08 19.40 2.62
C LYS A 70 -10.23 18.38 3.38
N THR A 71 -9.19 17.82 2.76
CA THR A 71 -8.29 16.87 3.41
C THR A 71 -7.66 17.51 4.64
N GLU A 72 -7.87 16.90 5.79
CA GLU A 72 -7.22 17.28 7.03
C GLU A 72 -5.85 16.60 7.11
N ILE A 73 -4.82 17.37 7.48
CA ILE A 73 -3.46 16.88 7.60
C ILE A 73 -3.11 16.84 9.08
N ALA A 74 -2.85 15.63 9.57
CA ALA A 74 -2.36 15.45 10.92
C ALA A 74 -0.91 15.95 11.04
N ILE A 75 -0.71 17.02 11.78
CA ILE A 75 0.61 17.59 12.05
C ILE A 75 1.00 17.25 13.47
N SER A 76 2.18 16.64 13.64
CA SER A 76 2.75 16.40 14.96
C SER A 76 3.46 17.67 15.46
N ASP A 77 3.18 18.08 16.69
CA ASP A 77 3.93 19.12 17.41
C ASP A 77 5.30 18.62 17.91
N ARG A 78 5.56 17.31 17.79
CA ARG A 78 6.84 16.71 18.17
C ARG A 78 7.92 17.02 17.15
N VAL A 79 9.01 17.59 17.61
CA VAL A 79 10.21 17.83 16.80
C VAL A 79 11.09 16.57 16.82
N TYR A 80 10.96 15.73 15.81
CA TYR A 80 11.70 14.47 15.71
C TYR A 80 13.17 14.63 15.34
N PHE A 81 13.55 15.77 14.76
CA PHE A 81 14.90 16.03 14.26
C PHE A 81 15.67 17.09 15.05
N ALA A 82 15.15 17.54 16.21
CA ALA A 82 15.85 18.48 17.07
C ALA A 82 17.21 17.89 17.51
N GLY A 83 18.26 18.63 17.28
CA GLY A 83 19.63 18.21 17.63
C GLY A 83 20.25 17.16 16.71
N GLY A 84 19.78 17.03 15.47
CA GLY A 84 20.37 16.11 14.46
C GLY A 84 20.14 14.62 14.73
N LYS A 85 19.25 14.27 15.65
CA LYS A 85 18.88 12.86 15.91
C LYS A 85 17.90 12.40 14.85
N GLN A 86 18.22 11.28 14.21
CA GLN A 86 17.35 10.65 13.23
C GLN A 86 16.10 10.05 13.91
N PHE A 87 15.00 10.03 13.18
CA PHE A 87 13.76 9.36 13.57
C PHE A 87 14.04 7.90 13.97
N GLY A 88 13.62 7.50 15.16
CA GLY A 88 13.80 6.12 15.66
C GLY A 88 15.04 5.91 16.54
N THR A 89 15.92 6.91 16.73
CA THR A 89 17.11 6.76 17.58
C THR A 89 16.92 7.22 19.03
N ALA A 90 15.79 7.86 19.36
CA ALA A 90 15.47 8.31 20.70
C ALA A 90 14.10 7.81 21.14
N GLY A 91 14.05 6.66 21.83
CA GLY A 91 12.95 6.29 22.72
C GLY A 91 11.57 6.11 22.08
N GLY A 92 11.47 5.85 20.79
CA GLY A 92 10.19 5.42 20.16
C GLY A 92 9.76 4.06 20.71
N ILE A 93 8.46 3.85 20.81
CA ILE A 93 7.84 2.58 21.19
C ILE A 93 8.43 1.47 20.30
N GLY A 94 9.31 0.65 20.87
CA GLY A 94 10.05 -0.39 20.15
C GLY A 94 11.55 -0.40 20.37
N ALA A 95 12.11 0.48 21.22
CA ALA A 95 13.49 0.38 21.67
C ALA A 95 13.65 -0.78 22.66
N GLY A 96 13.31 -1.99 22.20
CA GLY A 96 13.82 -3.23 22.80
C GLY A 96 15.33 -3.23 22.63
N ARG A 97 16.05 -3.37 23.74
CA ARG A 97 17.51 -3.47 23.84
C ARG A 97 18.04 -4.51 22.86
N GLY A 98 18.32 -4.12 21.63
CA GLY A 98 19.06 -4.89 20.64
C GLY A 98 20.19 -4.02 20.13
N ARG A 99 21.40 -4.19 20.64
CA ARG A 99 22.62 -3.70 20.02
C ARG A 99 22.74 -4.40 18.64
N GLY A 100 22.09 -3.84 17.63
CA GLY A 100 22.35 -4.16 16.23
C GLY A 100 23.44 -3.25 15.71
N GLN A 101 24.67 -3.71 15.72
CA GLN A 101 25.72 -3.19 14.84
C GLN A 101 25.27 -3.47 13.40
N GLY A 102 24.79 -2.47 12.70
CA GLY A 102 24.29 -2.70 11.33
C GLY A 102 24.06 -1.44 10.50
N ALA A 103 24.48 -0.26 10.97
CA ALA A 103 24.26 0.99 10.24
C ALA A 103 25.52 1.59 9.59
N ALA A 104 26.58 0.83 9.40
CA ALA A 104 27.88 1.39 8.98
C ALA A 104 28.47 0.85 7.67
N ASN A 105 27.66 0.32 6.75
CA ASN A 105 28.16 -0.03 5.40
C ASN A 105 27.09 0.20 4.34
N GLN A 106 26.76 1.46 4.06
CA GLN A 106 26.10 1.83 2.83
C GLN A 106 27.16 2.31 1.83
N GLY A 107 27.71 1.36 1.07
CA GLY A 107 28.44 1.67 -0.15
C GLY A 107 27.49 2.21 -1.24
N PRO A 108 27.99 2.68 -2.40
CA PRO A 108 27.23 3.36 -3.46
C PRO A 108 26.19 2.50 -4.21
N GLY A 109 25.81 1.35 -3.67
CA GLY A 109 24.82 0.46 -4.27
C GLY A 109 23.61 0.32 -3.36
N GLY A 110 22.85 1.33 -3.03
CA GLY A 110 21.58 1.27 -2.30
C GLY A 110 21.48 0.27 -1.13
N PRO A 111 20.53 0.39 -0.22
CA PRO A 111 20.40 -0.57 0.88
C PRO A 111 20.12 -1.96 0.30
N ASN A 112 20.96 -2.95 0.64
CA ASN A 112 20.68 -4.34 0.34
C ASN A 112 19.30 -4.67 0.95
N PRO A 113 18.29 -4.97 0.14
CA PRO A 113 16.94 -5.22 0.64
C PRO A 113 16.90 -6.40 1.62
N ASP A 114 17.82 -7.37 1.51
CA ASP A 114 17.91 -8.50 2.40
C ASP A 114 18.59 -8.17 3.74
N ALA A 115 19.41 -7.12 3.80
CA ALA A 115 20.04 -6.69 5.05
C ALA A 115 19.12 -5.91 6.01
N VAL A 116 17.91 -5.55 5.57
CA VAL A 116 16.95 -4.75 6.35
C VAL A 116 16.10 -5.61 7.28
N MET A 117 16.04 -6.92 7.06
CA MET A 117 15.20 -7.82 7.84
C MET A 117 15.99 -8.53 8.92
N SER A 118 15.68 -8.24 10.18
CA SER A 118 16.24 -8.99 11.29
C SER A 118 15.69 -10.42 11.32
N ASP A 119 16.49 -11.38 11.84
CA ASP A 119 16.05 -12.78 12.02
C ASP A 119 14.73 -12.85 12.80
N ARG A 120 14.53 -11.95 13.77
CA ARG A 120 13.28 -11.84 14.51
C ARG A 120 12.09 -11.51 13.60
N PHE A 121 12.27 -10.63 12.63
CA PHE A 121 11.20 -10.30 11.68
C PHE A 121 10.95 -11.47 10.74
N VAL A 122 12.01 -12.06 10.17
CA VAL A 122 11.91 -13.25 9.31
C VAL A 122 11.20 -14.39 10.02
N GLY A 123 11.46 -14.58 11.32
CA GLY A 123 10.76 -15.56 12.14
C GLY A 123 9.25 -15.32 12.34
N THR A 124 8.74 -14.14 11.96
CA THR A 124 7.28 -13.85 11.96
C THR A 124 6.59 -14.19 10.65
N LEU A 125 7.35 -14.49 9.58
CA LEU A 125 6.81 -14.83 8.27
C LEU A 125 6.32 -16.28 8.28
N GLY A 126 5.18 -16.53 7.65
CA GLY A 126 4.69 -17.86 7.36
C GLY A 126 5.42 -18.48 6.16
N THR A 127 4.79 -19.46 5.51
CA THR A 127 5.33 -20.07 4.29
C THR A 127 5.36 -19.02 3.17
N GLU A 128 6.57 -18.64 2.77
CA GLU A 128 6.76 -17.61 1.76
C GLU A 128 6.60 -18.16 0.34
N ASP A 129 5.99 -17.37 -0.49
CA ASP A 129 5.91 -17.60 -1.93
C ASP A 129 7.20 -17.11 -2.61
N GLN A 130 7.94 -18.05 -3.21
CA GLN A 130 9.26 -17.81 -3.80
C GLN A 130 9.21 -17.34 -5.26
N ARG A 131 8.02 -17.11 -5.84
CA ARG A 131 7.88 -16.65 -7.23
C ARG A 131 8.54 -15.29 -7.48
N ARG A 132 8.63 -14.45 -6.45
CA ARG A 132 9.29 -13.14 -6.53
C ARG A 132 10.23 -12.92 -5.34
N PRO A 133 11.22 -12.04 -5.47
CA PRO A 133 12.05 -11.63 -4.34
C PRO A 133 11.19 -11.04 -3.21
N ARG A 134 11.39 -11.52 -1.99
CA ARG A 134 10.63 -11.10 -0.78
C ARG A 134 10.42 -9.60 -0.67
N MET A 135 11.47 -8.82 -0.90
CA MET A 135 11.48 -7.38 -0.71
C MET A 135 11.12 -6.59 -1.97
N GLU A 136 10.76 -7.26 -3.05
CA GLU A 136 10.36 -6.56 -4.28
C GLU A 136 9.14 -5.68 -4.03
N LEU A 137 9.21 -4.44 -4.51
CA LEU A 137 8.11 -3.49 -4.40
C LEU A 137 7.13 -3.66 -5.56
N GLY A 138 5.85 -3.59 -5.25
CA GLY A 138 4.78 -3.66 -6.24
C GLY A 138 3.45 -3.17 -5.74
N LEU A 139 2.52 -3.06 -6.64
CA LEU A 139 1.12 -2.75 -6.37
C LEU A 139 0.33 -4.05 -6.28
N GLY A 140 -0.17 -4.37 -5.10
CA GLY A 140 -1.21 -5.38 -4.94
C GLY A 140 -2.57 -4.77 -5.27
N VAL A 141 -3.32 -5.42 -6.13
CA VAL A 141 -4.68 -5.00 -6.53
C VAL A 141 -5.61 -6.18 -6.34
N TRP A 142 -6.78 -5.94 -5.76
CA TRP A 142 -7.77 -7.00 -5.62
C TRP A 142 -9.20 -6.51 -5.77
N THR A 143 -10.03 -7.44 -6.17
CA THR A 143 -11.48 -7.33 -6.31
C THR A 143 -12.14 -8.47 -5.53
N ALA A 144 -13.40 -8.74 -5.78
CA ALA A 144 -14.08 -9.89 -5.16
C ALA A 144 -13.47 -11.24 -5.60
N THR A 145 -12.98 -11.37 -6.84
CA THR A 145 -12.55 -12.65 -7.43
C THR A 145 -11.07 -12.67 -7.82
N THR A 146 -10.50 -11.54 -8.20
CA THR A 146 -9.10 -11.44 -8.66
C THR A 146 -8.20 -10.80 -7.61
N ARG A 147 -7.00 -11.34 -7.42
CA ARG A 147 -5.92 -10.80 -6.60
C ARG A 147 -4.65 -10.82 -7.43
N ARG A 148 -4.13 -9.64 -7.80
CA ARG A 148 -2.97 -9.56 -8.70
C ARG A 148 -1.92 -8.57 -8.20
N TYR A 149 -0.68 -8.99 -8.26
CA TYR A 149 0.48 -8.19 -7.91
C TYR A 149 1.19 -7.68 -9.16
N TYR A 150 1.45 -6.38 -9.20
CA TYR A 150 2.17 -5.70 -10.27
C TYR A 150 3.52 -5.22 -9.75
N PRO A 151 4.63 -5.95 -10.02
CA PRO A 151 5.96 -5.47 -9.66
C PRO A 151 6.25 -4.09 -10.26
N VAL A 152 6.79 -3.15 -9.49
CA VAL A 152 7.13 -1.79 -9.99
C VAL A 152 8.05 -1.85 -11.20
N ALA A 153 8.99 -2.78 -11.22
CA ALA A 153 9.87 -2.98 -12.37
C ALA A 153 9.07 -3.29 -13.65
N ARG A 154 8.07 -4.18 -13.54
CA ARG A 154 7.20 -4.53 -14.68
C ARG A 154 6.34 -3.35 -15.14
N ILE A 155 5.83 -2.54 -14.21
CA ILE A 155 5.07 -1.34 -14.60
C ILE A 155 5.98 -0.40 -15.40
N ARG A 156 7.24 -0.21 -14.97
CA ARG A 156 8.21 0.62 -15.68
C ARG A 156 8.59 0.07 -17.06
N GLU A 157 8.78 -1.24 -17.18
CA GLU A 157 9.04 -1.92 -18.45
C GLU A 157 7.91 -1.71 -19.47
N HIS A 158 6.67 -1.53 -19.00
CA HIS A 158 5.51 -1.19 -19.83
C HIS A 158 5.30 0.33 -19.99
N GLY A 159 6.37 1.11 -19.87
CA GLY A 159 6.33 2.57 -20.07
C GLY A 159 5.71 3.36 -18.92
N GLY A 160 5.56 2.76 -17.75
CA GLY A 160 5.04 3.42 -16.54
C GLY A 160 3.52 3.57 -16.47
N ALA A 161 2.79 3.26 -17.53
CA ALA A 161 1.33 3.23 -17.57
C ALA A 161 0.81 2.30 -18.66
N PHE A 162 -0.14 1.44 -18.32
CA PHE A 162 -0.78 0.52 -19.27
C PHE A 162 -2.16 0.10 -18.75
N LEU A 163 -2.94 -0.52 -19.62
CA LEU A 163 -4.22 -1.12 -19.25
C LEU A 163 -4.09 -2.64 -19.09
N ASP A 164 -4.74 -3.14 -18.04
CA ASP A 164 -4.98 -4.54 -17.81
C ASP A 164 -6.50 -4.80 -17.63
N ARG A 165 -6.89 -6.03 -17.40
CA ARG A 165 -8.27 -6.41 -17.11
C ARG A 165 -8.37 -7.16 -15.80
N LEU A 166 -9.28 -6.70 -14.93
CA LEU A 166 -9.67 -7.38 -13.69
C LEU A 166 -11.17 -7.61 -13.72
N ASP A 167 -11.60 -8.86 -13.60
CA ASP A 167 -13.01 -9.26 -13.61
C ASP A 167 -13.79 -8.66 -14.81
N GLY A 168 -13.13 -8.60 -15.99
CA GLY A 168 -13.72 -8.03 -17.20
C GLY A 168 -13.64 -6.51 -17.34
N TRP A 169 -13.30 -5.78 -16.28
CA TRP A 169 -13.15 -4.32 -16.28
C TRP A 169 -11.74 -3.90 -16.70
N ALA A 170 -11.65 -2.86 -17.50
CA ALA A 170 -10.37 -2.25 -17.82
C ALA A 170 -9.84 -1.48 -16.60
N VAL A 171 -8.62 -1.79 -16.20
CA VAL A 171 -7.91 -1.13 -15.10
C VAL A 171 -6.64 -0.48 -15.63
N LEU A 172 -6.49 0.80 -15.36
CA LEU A 172 -5.25 1.52 -15.57
C LEU A 172 -4.30 1.20 -14.43
N ILE A 173 -3.13 0.67 -14.76
CA ILE A 173 -2.01 0.49 -13.84
C ILE A 173 -0.95 1.53 -14.21
N TYR A 174 -0.53 2.35 -13.26
CA TYR A 174 0.42 3.42 -13.56
C TYR A 174 1.32 3.76 -12.37
N ILE A 175 2.46 4.37 -12.66
CA ILE A 175 3.29 5.02 -11.65
C ILE A 175 2.97 6.50 -11.69
N ASP A 176 2.48 7.03 -10.60
CA ASP A 176 2.19 8.45 -10.48
C ASP A 176 3.49 9.27 -10.61
N PRO A 177 3.58 10.21 -11.55
CA PRO A 177 4.82 10.93 -11.83
C PRO A 177 5.32 11.85 -10.71
N GLU A 178 4.40 12.33 -9.86
CA GLU A 178 4.76 13.23 -8.75
C GLU A 178 5.17 12.50 -7.50
N SER A 179 4.42 11.45 -7.12
CA SER A 179 4.72 10.65 -5.93
C SER A 179 5.68 9.50 -6.21
N ASN A 180 5.88 9.15 -7.49
CA ASN A 180 6.63 7.97 -7.94
C ASN A 180 6.12 6.66 -7.31
N THR A 181 4.85 6.60 -6.99
CA THR A 181 4.17 5.43 -6.42
C THR A 181 3.20 4.81 -7.41
N PRO A 182 3.08 3.47 -7.44
CA PRO A 182 2.13 2.81 -8.31
C PRO A 182 0.70 2.96 -7.79
N ALA A 183 -0.25 3.06 -8.72
CA ALA A 183 -1.67 3.12 -8.42
C ALA A 183 -2.50 2.45 -9.51
N ALA A 184 -3.75 2.11 -9.19
CA ALA A 184 -4.73 1.54 -10.09
C ALA A 184 -6.03 2.35 -10.11
N LEU A 185 -6.69 2.38 -11.28
CA LEU A 185 -7.95 3.08 -11.50
C LEU A 185 -8.76 2.34 -12.56
N PHE A 186 -10.05 2.08 -12.31
CA PHE A 186 -10.95 1.59 -13.35
C PHE A 186 -11.22 2.69 -14.36
N VAL A 187 -11.13 2.34 -15.65
CA VAL A 187 -11.27 3.30 -16.75
C VAL A 187 -12.07 2.72 -17.90
N LYS A 188 -12.63 3.61 -18.73
CA LYS A 188 -13.28 3.26 -19.99
C LYS A 188 -12.39 3.70 -21.15
N ALA A 189 -11.32 2.97 -21.41
CA ALA A 189 -10.33 3.27 -22.43
C ALA A 189 -9.77 1.98 -23.00
N ALA A 190 -9.17 2.03 -24.19
CA ALA A 190 -8.52 0.90 -24.85
C ALA A 190 -6.99 0.95 -24.72
N SER A 191 -6.41 2.12 -24.47
CA SER A 191 -4.97 2.27 -24.25
C SER A 191 -4.65 3.45 -23.31
N ALA A 192 -3.47 3.37 -22.69
CA ALA A 192 -2.93 4.42 -21.84
C ALA A 192 -1.42 4.52 -22.05
N LYS A 193 -0.87 5.70 -21.84
CA LYS A 193 0.58 5.96 -21.90
C LYS A 193 0.98 7.08 -20.97
N MET A 194 2.24 7.07 -20.54
CA MET A 194 2.87 8.24 -19.93
C MET A 194 3.16 9.28 -21.00
N GLN A 195 2.83 10.53 -20.72
CA GLN A 195 3.18 11.67 -21.56
C GLN A 195 3.58 12.83 -20.63
N ASP A 196 4.86 13.14 -20.60
CA ASP A 196 5.47 14.09 -19.66
C ASP A 196 5.16 13.71 -18.20
N LYS A 197 4.35 14.51 -17.52
CA LYS A 197 3.90 14.29 -16.13
C LYS A 197 2.46 13.80 -16.02
N ASP A 198 1.84 13.44 -17.12
CA ASP A 198 0.45 12.99 -17.18
C ASP A 198 0.39 11.52 -17.60
N VAL A 199 -0.63 10.82 -17.14
CA VAL A 199 -1.04 9.53 -17.71
C VAL A 199 -2.22 9.79 -18.63
N VAL A 200 -2.03 9.66 -19.93
CA VAL A 200 -3.03 10.01 -20.95
C VAL A 200 -3.67 8.73 -21.50
N LEU A 201 -5.01 8.74 -21.64
CA LEU A 201 -5.79 7.66 -22.20
C LEU A 201 -6.26 8.03 -23.63
N ASP A 202 -6.54 7.02 -24.44
CA ASP A 202 -6.95 7.20 -25.86
C ASP A 202 -8.29 7.95 -26.04
N ASN A 203 -9.14 7.92 -25.02
CA ASN A 203 -10.41 8.66 -25.01
C ASN A 203 -10.24 10.16 -24.64
N GLY A 204 -9.00 10.61 -24.43
CA GLY A 204 -8.65 11.99 -24.08
C GLY A 204 -8.71 12.30 -22.57
N SER A 205 -9.15 11.37 -21.75
CA SER A 205 -9.05 11.53 -20.29
C SER A 205 -7.58 11.36 -19.82
N ALA A 206 -7.25 11.90 -18.67
CA ALA A 206 -5.90 11.82 -18.13
C ALA A 206 -5.87 11.82 -16.59
N VAL A 207 -4.81 11.24 -16.02
CA VAL A 207 -4.46 11.47 -14.62
C VAL A 207 -3.36 12.54 -14.58
N ARG A 208 -3.65 13.66 -13.93
CA ARG A 208 -2.77 14.83 -13.75
C ARG A 208 -2.65 15.16 -12.28
N SER A 209 -1.44 15.24 -11.76
CA SER A 209 -1.20 15.50 -10.32
C SER A 209 -2.09 14.64 -9.40
N GLY A 210 -2.29 13.36 -9.75
CA GLY A 210 -3.13 12.43 -9.00
C GLY A 210 -4.64 12.59 -9.17
N VAL A 211 -5.11 13.53 -10.01
CA VAL A 211 -6.53 13.78 -10.30
C VAL A 211 -6.90 13.23 -11.67
N PHE A 212 -8.00 12.48 -11.73
CA PHE A 212 -8.55 11.99 -13.01
C PHE A 212 -9.45 13.04 -13.65
N MET A 213 -9.19 13.37 -14.91
CA MET A 213 -9.86 14.43 -15.66
C MET A 213 -10.30 13.93 -17.02
N ASP A 214 -11.39 14.52 -17.55
CA ASP A 214 -11.75 14.36 -18.95
C ASP A 214 -10.88 15.25 -19.87
N ARG A 215 -11.13 15.19 -21.17
CA ARG A 215 -10.39 15.97 -22.17
C ARG A 215 -10.61 17.49 -22.05
N GLU A 216 -11.74 17.91 -21.45
CA GLU A 216 -12.07 19.30 -21.16
C GLU A 216 -11.44 19.82 -19.86
N GLY A 217 -10.73 18.95 -19.11
CA GLY A 217 -10.12 19.26 -17.82
C GLY A 217 -11.07 19.22 -16.62
N LYS A 218 -12.29 18.71 -16.81
CA LYS A 218 -13.23 18.50 -15.71
C LYS A 218 -12.86 17.25 -14.92
N ARG A 219 -12.93 17.33 -13.60
CA ARG A 219 -12.68 16.21 -12.72
C ARG A 219 -13.70 15.09 -12.92
N LEU A 220 -13.19 13.89 -13.02
CA LEU A 220 -13.96 12.64 -13.05
C LEU A 220 -13.87 11.95 -11.70
N ALA A 221 -14.89 11.14 -11.38
CA ALA A 221 -14.83 10.24 -10.24
C ALA A 221 -13.72 9.21 -10.46
N MET A 222 -12.96 8.95 -9.40
CA MET A 222 -11.92 7.90 -9.40
C MET A 222 -12.48 6.62 -8.77
N ASP A 223 -12.98 5.73 -9.62
CA ASP A 223 -13.35 4.39 -9.20
C ASP A 223 -12.10 3.51 -9.21
N ARG A 224 -11.74 2.99 -8.03
CA ARG A 224 -10.49 2.25 -7.84
C ARG A 224 -10.78 0.85 -7.32
N PRO A 225 -10.10 -0.17 -7.83
CA PRO A 225 -10.05 -1.45 -7.13
C PRO A 225 -9.40 -1.28 -5.76
N GLN A 226 -9.61 -2.22 -4.87
CA GLN A 226 -8.83 -2.27 -3.64
C GLN A 226 -7.35 -2.42 -4.00
N GLN A 227 -6.48 -1.66 -3.35
CA GLN A 227 -5.07 -1.64 -3.71
C GLN A 227 -4.17 -1.26 -2.55
N ILE A 228 -2.94 -1.78 -2.59
CA ILE A 228 -1.88 -1.47 -1.63
C ILE A 228 -0.52 -1.46 -2.33
N PHE A 229 0.27 -0.41 -2.10
CA PHE A 229 1.67 -0.41 -2.49
C PHE A 229 2.49 -1.07 -1.38
N THR A 230 3.03 -2.24 -1.66
CA THR A 230 3.67 -3.08 -0.65
C THR A 230 4.80 -3.93 -1.23
N ARG A 231 5.47 -4.68 -0.38
CA ARG A 231 6.47 -5.67 -0.78
C ARG A 231 5.81 -7.01 -1.10
N TRP A 232 6.50 -7.82 -1.90
CA TRP A 232 5.98 -9.13 -2.31
C TRP A 232 5.53 -9.99 -1.15
N TYR A 233 6.35 -10.11 -0.08
CA TYR A 233 5.96 -10.91 1.08
C TYR A 233 4.62 -10.48 1.67
N GLY A 234 4.40 -9.17 1.79
CA GLY A 234 3.16 -8.62 2.36
C GLY A 234 1.94 -8.97 1.51
N PHE A 235 2.05 -8.86 0.19
CA PHE A 235 0.97 -9.27 -0.71
C PHE A 235 0.76 -10.79 -0.70
N ALA A 236 1.82 -11.57 -0.88
CA ALA A 236 1.74 -13.02 -1.02
C ALA A 236 1.22 -13.74 0.24
N LEU A 237 1.60 -13.25 1.42
CA LEU A 237 1.11 -13.79 2.69
C LEU A 237 -0.32 -13.34 3.01
N THR A 238 -0.76 -12.18 2.51
CA THR A 238 -2.16 -11.74 2.62
C THR A 238 -3.07 -12.49 1.65
N PHE A 239 -2.58 -12.74 0.43
CA PHE A 239 -3.33 -13.36 -0.67
C PHE A 239 -2.59 -14.58 -1.23
N PRO A 240 -2.55 -15.70 -0.48
CA PRO A 240 -1.89 -16.92 -0.96
C PRO A 240 -2.43 -17.36 -2.33
N GLY A 241 -1.53 -17.67 -3.26
CA GLY A 241 -1.90 -18.04 -4.62
C GLY A 241 -2.33 -16.88 -5.53
N GLY A 242 -2.24 -15.65 -5.07
CA GLY A 242 -2.51 -14.46 -5.89
C GLY A 242 -1.67 -14.45 -7.18
N GLU A 243 -2.21 -13.86 -8.23
CA GLU A 243 -1.57 -13.75 -9.53
C GLU A 243 -0.39 -12.76 -9.49
N VAL A 244 0.58 -12.97 -10.37
CA VAL A 244 1.67 -12.02 -10.61
C VAL A 244 1.60 -11.58 -12.07
N PHE A 245 1.50 -10.29 -12.31
CA PHE A 245 1.47 -9.73 -13.66
C PHE A 245 2.74 -10.10 -14.44
N GLY A 246 2.56 -10.68 -15.63
CA GLY A 246 3.65 -11.09 -16.52
C GLY A 246 4.27 -12.46 -16.20
N GLN A 247 3.57 -13.27 -15.41
CA GLN A 247 3.89 -14.70 -15.20
C GLN A 247 2.75 -15.58 -15.68
#